data_c03e444291ad901637ece8ef4c5096f2
#
_entry.id   c03e444291ad901637ece8ef4c5096f2
#
_cell.length_a   1.000
_cell.length_b   1.000
_cell.length_c   1.000
_cell.angle_alpha   90.00
_cell.angle_beta   90.00
_cell.angle_gamma   90.00
#
_symmetry.space_group_name_H-M   'P 1'
#
loop_
_entity.id
_entity.type
_entity.pdbx_description
1 polymer ?
#
loop_
_entity_poly.entity_id
_entity_poly.type
_entity_poly.pdbx_seq_one_letter_code
_entity_poly.pdbx_strand_id
1 'polypeptide(L)'
;MQAVQFAEYGSPQVLRIVEVEEPHAGEGQVRIAVRAAGVNAIDWKIRAGYMGRGRPLGQPSGTGIDAAGVVDEVGEGVSDVAVGDAVFGTGRATFAEYAVLSSWVAKPSGLSFEEAAGYPVPVETATRILDEVGVQPGETLLVSGASGGVGSAVVPIARQRGISVIGTASERNQDYLRSLGATPTTYGDGLVDRVRDLAPNGVDAALDIAGSGVIPELIELTGEPSRVLSIADFGASEHGARVSTSSRNAAGAMAEAAQLFTEGAFTLPVERTFPLEKAAEAQATSEAGHVAGRLVVTVP
;
A
#
# COMPACT_ATOMS: atom_id res chain seq x y z
N MET A 1 -18.25 -13.13 15.77
CA MET A 1 -18.13 -12.21 14.62
C MET A 1 -17.69 -12.95 13.37
N GLN A 2 -18.05 -12.46 12.19
CA GLN A 2 -17.54 -12.98 10.93
C GLN A 2 -16.15 -12.44 10.62
N ALA A 3 -15.25 -13.32 10.15
CA ALA A 3 -13.90 -12.97 9.73
C ALA A 3 -13.44 -13.86 8.58
N VAL A 4 -12.54 -13.35 7.73
CA VAL A 4 -11.90 -14.12 6.67
C VAL A 4 -10.61 -14.73 7.20
N GLN A 5 -10.50 -16.07 7.15
CA GLN A 5 -9.33 -16.83 7.57
C GLN A 5 -8.88 -17.84 6.51
N PHE A 6 -7.65 -18.32 6.66
CA PHE A 6 -7.10 -19.47 5.95
C PHE A 6 -6.38 -20.39 6.93
N ALA A 7 -6.51 -21.71 6.72
CA ALA A 7 -5.90 -22.73 7.58
C ALA A 7 -4.65 -23.38 6.96
N GLU A 8 -4.36 -23.07 5.69
CA GLU A 8 -3.19 -23.51 4.94
C GLU A 8 -2.76 -22.46 3.96
N TYR A 9 -1.49 -22.41 3.61
CA TYR A 9 -1.01 -21.56 2.52
C TYR A 9 -1.51 -22.08 1.17
N GLY A 10 -1.81 -21.15 0.25
CA GLY A 10 -2.28 -21.57 -1.08
C GLY A 10 -2.85 -20.44 -1.94
N SER A 11 -3.64 -20.83 -2.92
CA SER A 11 -4.36 -19.93 -3.83
C SER A 11 -5.48 -19.16 -3.09
N PRO A 12 -6.11 -18.14 -3.71
CA PRO A 12 -7.21 -17.39 -3.09
C PRO A 12 -8.34 -18.27 -2.54
N GLN A 13 -8.51 -19.47 -3.07
CA GLN A 13 -9.54 -20.42 -2.67
C GLN A 13 -9.36 -21.02 -1.26
N VAL A 14 -8.22 -20.80 -0.59
CA VAL A 14 -8.05 -21.22 0.82
C VAL A 14 -8.75 -20.29 1.80
N LEU A 15 -9.13 -19.07 1.36
CA LEU A 15 -9.85 -18.10 2.19
C LEU A 15 -11.29 -18.57 2.44
N ARG A 16 -11.71 -18.48 3.70
CA ARG A 16 -13.07 -18.82 4.17
C ARG A 16 -13.58 -17.75 5.11
N ILE A 17 -14.88 -17.49 5.06
CA ILE A 17 -15.58 -16.78 6.14
C ILE A 17 -15.83 -17.79 7.24
N VAL A 18 -15.48 -17.40 8.45
CA VAL A 18 -15.65 -18.20 9.66
C VAL A 18 -16.20 -17.34 10.78
N GLU A 19 -16.89 -17.97 11.71
CA GLU A 19 -17.27 -17.35 12.97
C GLU A 19 -16.11 -17.49 13.97
N VAL A 20 -15.70 -16.35 14.54
CA VAL A 20 -14.62 -16.30 15.55
C VAL A 20 -15.06 -15.43 16.73
N GLU A 21 -14.36 -15.55 17.85
CA GLU A 21 -14.53 -14.64 18.98
C GLU A 21 -14.13 -13.21 18.57
N GLU A 22 -14.80 -12.24 19.14
CA GLU A 22 -14.45 -10.82 18.94
C GLU A 22 -13.12 -10.53 19.62
N PRO A 23 -12.18 -9.86 18.93
CA PRO A 23 -10.93 -9.47 19.57
C PRO A 23 -11.17 -8.33 20.55
N HIS A 24 -10.32 -8.20 21.58
CA HIS A 24 -10.34 -7.06 22.51
C HIS A 24 -9.13 -6.16 22.32
N ALA A 25 -9.34 -4.86 22.51
CA ALA A 25 -8.27 -3.88 22.48
C ALA A 25 -7.35 -4.07 23.71
N GLY A 26 -6.07 -4.33 23.46
CA GLY A 26 -5.04 -4.36 24.50
C GLY A 26 -4.52 -2.96 24.84
N GLU A 27 -3.47 -2.90 25.70
CA GLU A 27 -2.79 -1.65 26.03
C GLU A 27 -2.26 -0.96 24.75
N GLY A 28 -2.56 0.35 24.62
CA GLY A 28 -2.15 1.14 23.47
C GLY A 28 -2.84 0.79 22.15
N GLN A 29 -3.99 0.12 22.19
CA GLN A 29 -4.74 -0.31 21.01
C GLN A 29 -6.19 0.19 21.05
N VAL A 30 -6.84 0.20 19.90
CA VAL A 30 -8.29 0.42 19.78
C VAL A 30 -8.91 -0.70 18.98
N ARG A 31 -10.15 -1.09 19.30
CA ARG A 31 -10.97 -1.93 18.42
C ARG A 31 -11.92 -1.04 17.65
N ILE A 32 -12.12 -1.38 16.38
CA ILE A 32 -13.09 -0.72 15.52
C ILE A 32 -14.14 -1.72 15.01
N ALA A 33 -15.39 -1.27 14.89
CA ALA A 33 -16.36 -1.85 13.99
C ALA A 33 -15.92 -1.47 12.57
N VAL A 34 -15.42 -2.44 11.82
CA VAL A 34 -14.86 -2.22 10.48
C VAL A 34 -15.97 -1.83 9.51
N ARG A 35 -15.74 -0.81 8.69
CA ARG A 35 -16.60 -0.42 7.57
C ARG A 35 -15.97 -0.78 6.24
N ALA A 36 -14.65 -0.70 6.17
CA ALA A 36 -13.87 -1.06 5.00
C ALA A 36 -12.46 -1.52 5.39
N ALA A 37 -11.88 -2.40 4.59
CA ALA A 37 -10.51 -2.89 4.75
C ALA A 37 -9.77 -2.83 3.41
N GLY A 38 -8.56 -2.25 3.40
CA GLY A 38 -7.73 -2.12 2.21
C GLY A 38 -7.09 -3.44 1.80
N VAL A 39 -7.05 -3.72 0.51
CA VAL A 39 -6.40 -4.91 -0.05
C VAL A 39 -4.99 -4.54 -0.50
N ASN A 40 -4.01 -5.22 0.05
CA ASN A 40 -2.58 -5.02 -0.25
C ASN A 40 -1.94 -6.25 -0.88
N ALA A 41 -0.89 -6.06 -1.67
CA ALA A 41 -0.13 -7.17 -2.21
C ALA A 41 0.48 -8.07 -1.12
N ILE A 42 0.80 -7.51 0.04
CA ILE A 42 1.31 -8.29 1.17
C ILE A 42 0.29 -9.29 1.71
N ASP A 43 -1.01 -9.01 1.62
CA ASP A 43 -2.06 -9.90 2.13
C ASP A 43 -2.04 -11.24 1.38
N TRP A 44 -2.01 -11.20 0.03
CA TRP A 44 -1.94 -12.42 -0.75
C TRP A 44 -0.55 -13.09 -0.69
N LYS A 45 0.53 -12.32 -0.55
CA LYS A 45 1.88 -12.88 -0.34
C LYS A 45 1.95 -13.68 0.97
N ILE A 46 1.33 -13.20 2.05
CA ILE A 46 1.23 -13.93 3.32
C ILE A 46 0.39 -15.18 3.13
N ARG A 47 -0.81 -15.06 2.54
CA ARG A 47 -1.70 -16.19 2.28
C ARG A 47 -1.05 -17.26 1.38
N ALA A 48 -0.30 -16.86 0.36
CA ALA A 48 0.41 -17.76 -0.54
C ALA A 48 1.65 -18.43 0.10
N GLY A 49 2.05 -18.01 1.32
CA GLY A 49 3.17 -18.62 2.05
C GLY A 49 4.54 -17.99 1.76
N TYR A 50 4.62 -16.90 0.99
CA TYR A 50 5.92 -16.25 0.71
C TYR A 50 6.64 -15.79 2.00
N MET A 51 5.88 -15.46 3.04
CA MET A 51 6.44 -15.07 4.34
C MET A 51 6.68 -16.25 5.29
N GLY A 52 6.22 -17.45 4.94
CA GLY A 52 6.29 -18.67 5.78
C GLY A 52 7.67 -19.30 5.86
N ARG A 53 8.62 -18.89 5.01
CA ARG A 53 10.00 -19.44 4.95
C ARG A 53 10.03 -20.97 4.90
N GLY A 54 9.11 -21.58 4.13
CA GLY A 54 8.99 -23.03 3.98
C GLY A 54 8.37 -23.75 5.19
N ARG A 55 7.89 -23.04 6.21
CA ARG A 55 7.19 -23.64 7.36
C ARG A 55 5.68 -23.70 7.09
N PRO A 56 5.00 -24.78 7.50
CA PRO A 56 3.54 -24.83 7.43
C PRO A 56 2.90 -23.79 8.35
N LEU A 57 1.66 -23.43 8.05
CA LEU A 57 0.85 -22.61 8.95
C LEU A 57 0.51 -23.41 10.19
N GLY A 58 0.88 -22.90 11.38
CA GLY A 58 0.71 -23.62 12.65
C GLY A 58 -0.73 -23.62 13.17
N GLN A 59 -1.52 -22.61 12.79
CA GLN A 59 -2.93 -22.43 13.16
C GLN A 59 -3.62 -21.54 12.11
N PRO A 60 -4.95 -21.56 12.02
CA PRO A 60 -5.68 -20.64 11.13
C PRO A 60 -5.30 -19.19 11.38
N SER A 61 -5.16 -18.41 10.30
CA SER A 61 -4.76 -17.01 10.32
C SER A 61 -5.79 -16.15 9.63
N GLY A 62 -6.12 -15.01 10.23
CA GLY A 62 -6.86 -13.95 9.56
C GLY A 62 -5.99 -13.24 8.51
N THR A 63 -6.62 -12.44 7.67
CA THR A 63 -5.97 -11.66 6.61
C THR A 63 -6.39 -10.19 6.66
N GLY A 64 -5.61 -9.33 6.01
CA GLY A 64 -5.81 -7.88 6.00
C GLY A 64 -4.98 -7.15 7.06
N ILE A 65 -4.53 -5.95 6.70
CA ILE A 65 -3.71 -5.07 7.56
C ILE A 65 -4.39 -3.71 7.70
N ASP A 66 -4.91 -3.15 6.61
CA ASP A 66 -5.52 -1.82 6.57
C ASP A 66 -7.00 -1.90 6.89
N ALA A 67 -7.50 -0.97 7.70
CA ALA A 67 -8.92 -0.80 7.92
C ALA A 67 -9.32 0.64 8.22
N ALA A 68 -10.59 0.93 7.98
CA ALA A 68 -11.28 2.13 8.44
C ALA A 68 -12.62 1.73 9.06
N GLY A 69 -13.01 2.40 10.13
CA GLY A 69 -14.24 2.07 10.85
C GLY A 69 -14.49 3.04 12.01
N VAL A 70 -15.38 2.62 12.89
CA VAL A 70 -15.77 3.38 14.08
C VAL A 70 -15.22 2.67 15.32
N VAL A 71 -14.55 3.41 16.19
CA VAL A 71 -14.03 2.89 17.46
C VAL A 71 -15.18 2.44 18.33
N ASP A 72 -15.12 1.19 18.80
CA ASP A 72 -16.11 0.62 19.72
C ASP A 72 -15.50 0.13 21.06
N GLU A 73 -14.16 -0.01 21.12
CA GLU A 73 -13.43 -0.30 22.36
C GLU A 73 -12.09 0.43 22.35
N VAL A 74 -11.73 1.01 23.49
CA VAL A 74 -10.47 1.73 23.71
C VAL A 74 -9.66 1.01 24.76
N GLY A 75 -8.44 0.60 24.43
CA GLY A 75 -7.53 -0.09 25.35
C GLY A 75 -6.87 0.84 26.37
N GLU A 76 -6.25 0.25 27.37
CA GLU A 76 -5.55 0.98 28.43
C GLU A 76 -4.43 1.87 27.84
N GLY A 77 -4.27 3.07 28.40
CA GLY A 77 -3.22 4.02 27.99
C GLY A 77 -3.54 4.85 26.75
N VAL A 78 -4.66 4.62 26.06
CA VAL A 78 -5.11 5.42 24.91
C VAL A 78 -5.95 6.58 25.40
N SER A 79 -5.64 7.80 24.94
CA SER A 79 -6.32 9.04 25.36
C SER A 79 -6.64 10.03 24.23
N ASP A 80 -6.23 9.72 23.01
CA ASP A 80 -6.35 10.57 21.83
C ASP A 80 -7.55 10.23 20.94
N VAL A 81 -8.36 9.25 21.35
CA VAL A 81 -9.54 8.78 20.62
C VAL A 81 -10.60 8.28 21.61
N ALA A 82 -11.86 8.33 21.22
CA ALA A 82 -13.00 7.86 22.02
C ALA A 82 -13.89 6.88 21.23
N VAL A 83 -14.67 6.09 21.95
CA VAL A 83 -15.74 5.26 21.35
C VAL A 83 -16.70 6.16 20.57
N GLY A 84 -16.97 5.78 19.32
CA GLY A 84 -17.76 6.55 18.36
C GLY A 84 -16.94 7.35 17.34
N ASP A 85 -15.65 7.52 17.55
CA ASP A 85 -14.79 8.22 16.60
C ASP A 85 -14.56 7.40 15.34
N ALA A 86 -14.59 8.08 14.18
CA ALA A 86 -14.24 7.50 12.91
C ALA A 86 -12.73 7.58 12.69
N VAL A 87 -12.09 6.43 12.48
CA VAL A 87 -10.64 6.30 12.31
C VAL A 87 -10.28 5.40 11.13
N PHE A 88 -9.04 5.48 10.68
CA PHE A 88 -8.42 4.49 9.81
C PHE A 88 -7.00 4.20 10.28
N GLY A 89 -6.52 2.99 9.98
CA GLY A 89 -5.23 2.58 10.51
C GLY A 89 -4.79 1.18 10.11
N THR A 90 -3.75 0.72 10.80
CA THR A 90 -3.19 -0.62 10.61
C THR A 90 -3.44 -1.50 11.81
N GLY A 91 -3.78 -2.77 11.52
CA GLY A 91 -4.01 -3.81 12.51
C GLY A 91 -3.65 -5.19 11.99
N ARG A 92 -4.35 -6.18 12.49
CA ARG A 92 -4.22 -7.57 12.02
C ARG A 92 -5.59 -8.17 11.77
N ALA A 93 -5.68 -9.02 10.74
CA ALA A 93 -6.92 -9.73 10.40
C ALA A 93 -8.10 -8.77 10.17
N THR A 94 -7.86 -7.69 9.45
CA THR A 94 -8.83 -6.61 9.27
C THR A 94 -9.98 -6.95 8.32
N PHE A 95 -9.92 -8.08 7.59
CA PHE A 95 -11.06 -8.58 6.82
C PHE A 95 -12.03 -9.30 7.76
N ALA A 96 -12.70 -8.53 8.61
CA ALA A 96 -13.59 -8.99 9.68
C ALA A 96 -14.56 -7.88 10.09
N GLU A 97 -15.63 -8.22 10.81
CA GLU A 97 -16.59 -7.24 11.36
C GLU A 97 -15.95 -6.32 12.40
N TYR A 98 -15.00 -6.84 13.18
CA TYR A 98 -14.20 -6.06 14.16
C TYR A 98 -12.73 -6.32 13.97
N ALA A 99 -11.91 -5.28 14.15
CA ALA A 99 -10.47 -5.39 14.10
C ALA A 99 -9.80 -4.52 15.17
N VAL A 100 -8.68 -5.00 15.70
CA VAL A 100 -7.84 -4.24 16.62
C VAL A 100 -6.76 -3.52 15.82
N LEU A 101 -6.71 -2.20 15.95
CA LEU A 101 -5.69 -1.36 15.35
C LEU A 101 -4.57 -1.06 16.37
N SER A 102 -3.34 -1.14 15.91
CA SER A 102 -2.13 -0.77 16.66
C SER A 102 -1.59 0.61 16.27
N SER A 103 -2.08 1.17 15.19
CA SER A 103 -1.77 2.53 14.73
C SER A 103 -2.96 3.08 13.97
N TRP A 104 -3.39 4.29 14.29
CA TRP A 104 -4.57 4.92 13.69
C TRP A 104 -4.41 6.43 13.62
N VAL A 105 -5.30 7.04 12.81
CA VAL A 105 -5.53 8.49 12.78
C VAL A 105 -7.03 8.75 12.61
N ALA A 106 -7.47 9.93 13.04
CA ALA A 106 -8.84 10.37 12.82
C ALA A 106 -9.14 10.45 11.31
N LYS A 107 -10.28 9.91 10.90
CA LYS A 107 -10.72 9.98 9.51
C LYS A 107 -11.24 11.40 9.21
N PRO A 108 -10.66 12.13 8.23
CA PRO A 108 -11.15 13.44 7.83
C PRO A 108 -12.63 13.39 7.42
N SER A 109 -13.35 14.47 7.73
CA SER A 109 -14.69 14.67 7.17
C SER A 109 -14.59 14.76 5.65
N GLY A 110 -15.51 14.09 4.93
CA GLY A 110 -15.48 14.04 3.46
C GLY A 110 -14.67 12.88 2.86
N LEU A 111 -13.71 12.29 3.58
CA LEU A 111 -13.09 11.04 3.17
C LEU A 111 -14.06 9.88 3.48
N SER A 112 -14.40 9.04 2.52
CA SER A 112 -15.23 7.85 2.76
C SER A 112 -14.44 6.78 3.56
N PHE A 113 -15.12 5.78 4.14
CA PHE A 113 -14.43 4.68 4.81
C PHE A 113 -13.66 3.81 3.81
N GLU A 114 -14.18 3.64 2.61
CA GLU A 114 -13.55 2.89 1.53
C GLU A 114 -12.24 3.55 1.09
N GLU A 115 -12.24 4.86 0.88
CA GLU A 115 -11.02 5.60 0.55
C GLU A 115 -10.03 5.56 1.70
N ALA A 116 -10.49 5.83 2.94
CA ALA A 116 -9.65 5.84 4.13
C ALA A 116 -8.97 4.48 4.37
N ALA A 117 -9.69 3.37 4.18
CA ALA A 117 -9.13 2.02 4.28
C ALA A 117 -8.04 1.76 3.23
N GLY A 118 -8.04 2.49 2.13
CA GLY A 118 -7.00 2.39 1.10
C GLY A 118 -5.67 3.06 1.45
N TYR A 119 -5.60 3.88 2.51
CA TYR A 119 -4.44 4.74 2.80
C TYR A 119 -3.29 4.05 3.56
N PRO A 120 -3.52 3.29 4.66
CA PRO A 120 -2.48 3.02 5.67
C PRO A 120 -1.17 2.45 5.10
N VAL A 121 -1.19 1.23 4.54
CA VAL A 121 0.02 0.60 3.98
C VAL A 121 0.60 1.39 2.80
N PRO A 122 -0.19 1.87 1.81
CA PRO A 122 0.38 2.63 0.70
C PRO A 122 1.06 3.93 1.09
N VAL A 123 0.48 4.73 1.99
CA VAL A 123 1.08 6.03 2.36
C VAL A 123 2.31 5.85 3.25
N GLU A 124 2.28 4.89 4.19
CA GLU A 124 3.47 4.53 4.97
C GLU A 124 4.60 4.07 4.05
N THR A 125 4.29 3.15 3.16
CA THR A 125 5.30 2.61 2.23
C THR A 125 5.85 3.71 1.32
N ALA A 126 4.99 4.55 0.75
CA ALA A 126 5.39 5.65 -0.12
C ALA A 126 6.32 6.65 0.61
N THR A 127 5.91 7.11 1.79
CA THR A 127 6.70 8.04 2.61
C THR A 127 8.06 7.44 2.94
N ARG A 128 8.08 6.21 3.44
CA ARG A 128 9.29 5.50 3.83
C ARG A 128 10.27 5.31 2.67
N ILE A 129 9.80 4.83 1.50
CA ILE A 129 10.70 4.57 0.37
C ILE A 129 11.23 5.84 -0.28
N LEU A 130 10.49 6.94 -0.24
CA LEU A 130 10.97 8.26 -0.66
C LEU A 130 12.07 8.75 0.28
N ASP A 131 11.89 8.60 1.59
CA ASP A 131 12.91 8.96 2.59
C ASP A 131 14.15 8.07 2.47
N GLU A 132 13.95 6.77 2.27
CA GLU A 132 15.06 5.81 2.15
C GLU A 132 15.86 6.00 0.86
N VAL A 133 15.23 6.20 -0.29
CA VAL A 133 15.97 6.42 -1.54
C VAL A 133 16.70 7.77 -1.52
N GLY A 134 16.24 8.70 -0.68
CA GLY A 134 16.90 9.96 -0.41
C GLY A 134 16.83 10.96 -1.56
N VAL A 135 15.74 10.88 -2.37
CA VAL A 135 15.48 11.84 -3.45
C VAL A 135 15.13 13.21 -2.88
N GLN A 136 15.68 14.29 -3.46
CA GLN A 136 15.59 15.65 -2.96
C GLN A 136 14.66 16.53 -3.81
N PRO A 137 14.13 17.65 -3.25
CA PRO A 137 13.39 18.63 -4.04
C PRO A 137 14.18 19.10 -5.26
N GLY A 138 13.53 19.15 -6.41
CA GLY A 138 14.13 19.51 -7.70
C GLY A 138 14.71 18.32 -8.49
N GLU A 139 14.88 17.16 -7.86
CA GLU A 139 15.34 15.93 -8.50
C GLU A 139 14.23 15.22 -9.29
N THR A 140 14.63 14.31 -10.18
CA THR A 140 13.76 13.45 -10.98
C THR A 140 13.77 12.02 -10.46
N LEU A 141 12.58 11.50 -10.10
CA LEU A 141 12.34 10.15 -9.62
C LEU A 141 11.68 9.30 -10.71
N LEU A 142 12.24 8.14 -11.02
CA LEU A 142 11.58 7.12 -11.84
C LEU A 142 10.87 6.10 -10.95
N VAL A 143 9.60 5.82 -11.22
CA VAL A 143 8.79 4.88 -10.43
C VAL A 143 8.29 3.75 -11.34
N SER A 144 8.81 2.54 -11.16
CA SER A 144 8.31 1.32 -11.78
C SER A 144 7.08 0.83 -11.01
N GLY A 145 5.93 0.71 -11.72
CA GLY A 145 4.66 0.34 -11.12
C GLY A 145 3.89 1.51 -10.49
N ALA A 146 4.01 2.69 -11.07
CA ALA A 146 3.45 3.94 -10.54
C ALA A 146 1.91 3.97 -10.45
N SER A 147 1.18 3.17 -11.22
CA SER A 147 -0.29 3.12 -11.19
C SER A 147 -0.88 2.17 -10.13
N GLY A 148 -0.06 1.32 -9.51
CA GLY A 148 -0.51 0.41 -8.45
C GLY A 148 -0.75 1.13 -7.12
N GLY A 149 -1.23 0.41 -6.11
CA GLY A 149 -1.63 0.99 -4.82
C GLY A 149 -0.56 1.87 -4.16
N VAL A 150 0.68 1.38 -4.04
CA VAL A 150 1.80 2.16 -3.46
C VAL A 150 2.25 3.25 -4.42
N GLY A 151 2.38 2.94 -5.72
CA GLY A 151 2.82 3.92 -6.73
C GLY A 151 1.89 5.12 -6.82
N SER A 152 0.58 4.90 -6.71
CA SER A 152 -0.43 5.96 -6.68
C SER A 152 -0.32 6.88 -5.46
N ALA A 153 0.26 6.40 -4.35
CA ALA A 153 0.58 7.25 -3.20
C ALA A 153 1.94 7.96 -3.37
N VAL A 154 2.94 7.27 -3.95
CA VAL A 154 4.29 7.85 -4.19
C VAL A 154 4.20 9.10 -5.04
N VAL A 155 3.46 9.07 -6.14
CA VAL A 155 3.42 10.18 -7.11
C VAL A 155 2.99 11.49 -6.47
N PRO A 156 1.81 11.62 -5.84
CA PRO A 156 1.39 12.88 -5.24
C PRO A 156 2.26 13.28 -4.04
N ILE A 157 2.71 12.36 -3.19
CA ILE A 157 3.60 12.68 -2.06
C ILE A 157 4.94 13.22 -2.57
N ALA A 158 5.56 12.59 -3.55
CA ALA A 158 6.81 13.07 -4.16
C ALA A 158 6.64 14.47 -4.74
N ARG A 159 5.53 14.73 -5.44
CA ARG A 159 5.25 16.06 -6.00
C ARG A 159 5.08 17.14 -4.93
N GLN A 160 4.40 16.83 -3.82
CA GLN A 160 4.29 17.75 -2.67
C GLN A 160 5.67 18.09 -2.07
N ARG A 161 6.62 17.17 -2.20
CA ARG A 161 8.03 17.38 -1.81
C ARG A 161 8.86 18.09 -2.89
N GLY A 162 8.26 18.55 -3.98
CA GLY A 162 8.96 19.25 -5.08
C GLY A 162 9.79 18.34 -5.99
N ILE A 163 9.48 17.03 -6.02
CA ILE A 163 10.18 16.01 -6.83
C ILE A 163 9.40 15.80 -8.14
N SER A 164 10.12 15.79 -9.25
CA SER A 164 9.56 15.43 -10.57
C SER A 164 9.44 13.92 -10.69
N VAL A 165 8.28 13.39 -11.12
CA VAL A 165 8.06 11.94 -11.18
C VAL A 165 7.82 11.51 -12.63
N ILE A 166 8.62 10.55 -13.09
CA ILE A 166 8.34 9.72 -14.28
C ILE A 166 7.79 8.40 -13.78
N GLY A 167 6.59 8.00 -14.23
CA GLY A 167 5.93 6.79 -13.77
C GLY A 167 5.73 5.78 -14.88
N THR A 168 6.03 4.50 -14.63
CA THR A 168 5.69 3.43 -15.59
C THR A 168 4.35 2.80 -15.26
N ALA A 169 3.54 2.59 -16.29
CA ALA A 169 2.29 1.83 -16.23
C ALA A 169 1.97 1.22 -17.60
N SER A 170 0.92 0.39 -17.66
CA SER A 170 0.36 -0.06 -18.93
C SER A 170 -0.21 1.11 -19.73
N GLU A 171 -0.35 0.94 -21.06
CA GLU A 171 -0.90 1.96 -21.96
C GLU A 171 -2.24 2.53 -21.46
N ARG A 172 -3.14 1.66 -20.99
CA ARG A 172 -4.48 2.05 -20.48
C ARG A 172 -4.43 2.95 -19.24
N ASN A 173 -3.31 2.96 -18.48
CA ASN A 173 -3.15 3.70 -17.23
C ASN A 173 -2.31 4.99 -17.40
N GLN A 174 -1.96 5.38 -18.63
CA GLN A 174 -1.14 6.58 -18.88
C GLN A 174 -1.89 7.86 -18.43
N ASP A 175 -3.18 7.99 -18.76
CA ASP A 175 -3.98 9.14 -18.35
C ASP A 175 -4.20 9.17 -16.82
N TYR A 176 -4.31 8.02 -16.19
CA TYR A 176 -4.35 7.92 -14.73
C TYR A 176 -3.07 8.48 -14.10
N LEU A 177 -1.89 8.11 -14.61
CA LEU A 177 -0.63 8.68 -14.12
C LEU A 177 -0.54 10.19 -14.32
N ARG A 178 -1.02 10.70 -15.45
CA ARG A 178 -1.10 12.17 -15.69
C ARG A 178 -2.00 12.85 -14.66
N SER A 179 -3.14 12.24 -14.33
CA SER A 179 -4.05 12.79 -13.31
C SER A 179 -3.45 12.84 -11.91
N LEU A 180 -2.55 11.92 -11.58
CA LEU A 180 -1.75 11.96 -10.34
C LEU A 180 -0.63 13.00 -10.42
N GLY A 181 -0.28 13.45 -11.63
CA GLY A 181 0.73 14.44 -11.94
C GLY A 181 2.11 13.87 -12.21
N ALA A 182 2.24 12.61 -12.58
CA ALA A 182 3.47 12.05 -13.12
C ALA A 182 3.57 12.30 -14.63
N THR A 183 4.80 12.33 -15.15
CA THR A 183 5.07 12.15 -16.58
C THR A 183 5.03 10.64 -16.86
N PRO A 184 4.05 10.15 -17.65
CA PRO A 184 3.87 8.71 -17.78
C PRO A 184 4.70 8.14 -18.92
N THR A 185 5.13 6.88 -18.77
CA THR A 185 5.70 6.06 -19.84
C THR A 185 5.27 4.61 -19.66
N THR A 186 5.44 3.78 -20.70
CA THR A 186 5.20 2.34 -20.61
C THR A 186 6.45 1.61 -20.09
N TYR A 187 6.25 0.47 -19.46
CA TYR A 187 7.31 -0.47 -19.13
C TYR A 187 7.68 -1.38 -20.31
N GLY A 188 8.68 -2.24 -20.16
CA GLY A 188 9.13 -3.22 -21.17
C GLY A 188 10.12 -2.63 -22.17
N ASP A 189 10.31 -3.32 -23.29
CA ASP A 189 11.37 -3.04 -24.27
C ASP A 189 11.47 -1.57 -24.64
N GLY A 190 12.69 -1.02 -24.68
CA GLY A 190 12.96 0.38 -24.97
C GLY A 190 12.64 1.36 -23.83
N LEU A 191 12.43 0.88 -22.59
CA LEU A 191 12.18 1.73 -21.42
C LEU A 191 13.28 2.78 -21.24
N VAL A 192 14.55 2.36 -21.35
CA VAL A 192 15.70 3.25 -21.13
C VAL A 192 15.68 4.43 -22.11
N ASP A 193 15.44 4.19 -23.39
CA ASP A 193 15.41 5.26 -24.41
C ASP A 193 14.24 6.22 -24.15
N ARG A 194 13.03 5.68 -23.90
CA ARG A 194 11.86 6.51 -23.57
C ARG A 194 12.08 7.39 -22.34
N VAL A 195 12.72 6.85 -21.29
CA VAL A 195 12.99 7.64 -20.08
C VAL A 195 14.06 8.71 -20.34
N ARG A 196 15.10 8.41 -21.13
CA ARG A 196 16.11 9.41 -21.53
C ARG A 196 15.50 10.56 -22.32
N ASP A 197 14.54 10.26 -23.20
CA ASP A 197 13.83 11.32 -23.95
C ASP A 197 12.98 12.21 -23.02
N LEU A 198 12.38 11.63 -21.96
CA LEU A 198 11.57 12.36 -20.98
C LEU A 198 12.40 13.12 -19.93
N ALA A 199 13.61 12.62 -19.62
CA ALA A 199 14.53 13.21 -18.65
C ALA A 199 15.91 13.45 -19.27
N PRO A 200 16.06 14.47 -20.16
CA PRO A 200 17.34 14.72 -20.82
C PRO A 200 18.46 15.14 -19.87
N ASN A 201 18.13 15.57 -18.64
CA ASN A 201 19.08 15.88 -17.58
C ASN A 201 19.41 14.66 -16.67
N GLY A 202 18.78 13.51 -16.93
CA GLY A 202 18.97 12.27 -16.17
C GLY A 202 17.86 12.00 -15.14
N VAL A 203 17.98 10.82 -14.50
CA VAL A 203 17.13 10.35 -13.41
C VAL A 203 18.00 10.26 -12.16
N ASP A 204 17.60 10.94 -11.08
CA ASP A 204 18.40 11.05 -9.87
C ASP A 204 18.18 9.87 -8.92
N ALA A 205 17.00 9.27 -8.94
CA ALA A 205 16.66 8.09 -8.14
C ALA A 205 15.58 7.25 -8.82
N ALA A 206 15.49 5.97 -8.45
CA ALA A 206 14.46 5.08 -8.96
C ALA A 206 13.89 4.16 -7.89
N LEU A 207 12.57 3.90 -8.00
CA LEU A 207 11.82 2.98 -7.15
C LEU A 207 11.27 1.84 -8.00
N ASP A 208 11.53 0.60 -7.58
CA ASP A 208 10.85 -0.57 -8.11
C ASP A 208 9.77 -1.04 -7.14
N ILE A 209 8.51 -0.81 -7.54
CA ILE A 209 7.30 -1.20 -6.80
C ILE A 209 6.66 -2.44 -7.46
N ALA A 210 6.98 -2.70 -8.72
CA ALA A 210 6.36 -3.76 -9.51
C ALA A 210 7.04 -5.13 -9.34
N GLY A 211 8.35 -5.19 -9.15
CA GLY A 211 9.09 -6.45 -9.08
C GLY A 211 9.13 -7.20 -10.42
N SER A 212 9.22 -6.46 -11.53
CA SER A 212 9.16 -7.00 -12.89
C SER A 212 10.53 -7.31 -13.51
N GLY A 213 11.59 -7.38 -12.70
CA GLY A 213 12.94 -7.63 -13.18
C GLY A 213 13.64 -6.42 -13.81
N VAL A 214 13.14 -5.20 -13.52
CA VAL A 214 13.56 -3.92 -14.14
C VAL A 214 14.79 -3.30 -13.47
N ILE A 215 15.35 -3.92 -12.44
CA ILE A 215 16.48 -3.37 -11.66
C ILE A 215 17.69 -2.96 -12.53
N PRO A 216 18.15 -3.76 -13.53
CA PRO A 216 19.26 -3.37 -14.36
C PRO A 216 19.02 -2.06 -15.13
N GLU A 217 17.84 -1.87 -15.72
CA GLU A 217 17.46 -0.67 -16.46
C GLU A 217 17.37 0.55 -15.52
N LEU A 218 16.86 0.36 -14.28
CA LEU A 218 16.81 1.44 -13.30
C LEU A 218 18.23 1.88 -12.88
N ILE A 219 19.15 0.95 -12.72
CA ILE A 219 20.57 1.25 -12.44
C ILE A 219 21.23 1.95 -13.62
N GLU A 220 20.97 1.51 -14.86
CA GLU A 220 21.48 2.17 -16.06
C GLU A 220 21.03 3.62 -16.16
N LEU A 221 19.78 3.90 -15.80
CA LEU A 221 19.17 5.23 -15.86
C LEU A 221 19.67 6.18 -14.76
N THR A 222 19.85 5.65 -13.54
CA THR A 222 20.37 6.45 -12.39
C THR A 222 21.90 6.55 -12.40
N GLY A 223 22.59 5.65 -13.10
CA GLY A 223 24.05 5.54 -13.10
C GLY A 223 24.64 5.01 -11.79
N GLU A 224 23.83 4.79 -10.74
CA GLU A 224 24.30 4.39 -9.41
C GLU A 224 23.30 3.42 -8.74
N PRO A 225 23.72 2.15 -8.44
CA PRO A 225 22.86 1.17 -7.81
C PRO A 225 22.28 1.62 -6.46
N SER A 226 23.00 2.40 -5.68
CA SER A 226 22.57 2.91 -4.37
C SER A 226 21.38 3.90 -4.46
N ARG A 227 21.12 4.47 -5.64
CA ARG A 227 19.98 5.34 -5.96
C ARG A 227 18.76 4.58 -6.45
N VAL A 228 18.83 3.24 -6.47
CA VAL A 228 17.72 2.34 -6.82
C VAL A 228 17.27 1.60 -5.57
N LEU A 229 15.95 1.61 -5.29
CA LEU A 229 15.35 0.93 -4.16
C LEU A 229 14.12 0.14 -4.59
N SER A 230 14.08 -1.15 -4.21
CA SER A 230 12.92 -2.03 -4.46
C SER A 230 12.19 -2.39 -3.17
N ILE A 231 10.85 -2.58 -3.28
CA ILE A 231 9.99 -3.20 -2.28
C ILE A 231 9.38 -4.52 -2.78
N ALA A 232 9.66 -4.87 -4.01
CA ALA A 232 9.00 -5.99 -4.69
C ALA A 232 9.98 -7.08 -5.12
N ASP A 233 11.20 -6.70 -5.48
CA ASP A 233 12.29 -7.61 -5.86
C ASP A 233 13.34 -7.71 -4.73
N PHE A 234 13.30 -8.82 -3.98
CA PHE A 234 14.26 -9.08 -2.91
C PHE A 234 15.66 -9.47 -3.43
N GLY A 235 15.77 -9.85 -4.72
CA GLY A 235 17.04 -10.09 -5.41
C GLY A 235 17.76 -8.80 -5.86
N ALA A 236 17.14 -7.64 -5.74
CA ALA A 236 17.74 -6.36 -6.17
C ALA A 236 19.12 -6.10 -5.55
N SER A 237 19.37 -6.60 -4.33
CA SER A 237 20.67 -6.49 -3.66
C SER A 237 21.80 -7.22 -4.38
N GLU A 238 21.52 -8.23 -5.19
CA GLU A 238 22.51 -8.95 -6.02
C GLU A 238 23.08 -8.04 -7.13
N HIS A 239 22.31 -7.01 -7.50
CA HIS A 239 22.70 -5.96 -8.44
C HIS A 239 23.27 -4.70 -7.74
N GLY A 240 23.41 -4.73 -6.40
CA GLY A 240 23.86 -3.58 -5.62
C GLY A 240 22.77 -2.54 -5.32
N ALA A 241 21.54 -2.77 -5.75
CA ALA A 241 20.39 -1.93 -5.42
C ALA A 241 19.92 -2.19 -3.99
N ARG A 242 19.16 -1.24 -3.44
CA ARG A 242 18.66 -1.31 -2.07
C ARG A 242 17.31 -2.01 -2.01
N VAL A 243 17.03 -2.68 -0.89
CA VAL A 243 15.72 -3.32 -0.63
C VAL A 243 15.16 -2.78 0.66
N SER A 244 13.92 -2.32 0.64
CA SER A 244 13.19 -1.86 1.82
C SER A 244 12.23 -2.94 2.31
N THR A 245 12.35 -3.33 3.58
CA THR A 245 11.63 -4.48 4.14
C THR A 245 10.88 -4.19 5.44
N SER A 246 11.07 -3.03 6.05
CA SER A 246 10.50 -2.72 7.37
C SER A 246 9.60 -1.50 7.34
N SER A 247 8.42 -1.62 7.96
CA SER A 247 7.56 -0.48 8.25
C SER A 247 8.17 0.40 9.33
N ARG A 248 7.91 1.72 9.25
CA ARG A 248 8.35 2.72 10.22
C ARG A 248 7.15 3.50 10.75
N ASN A 249 7.11 4.76 10.70
CA ASN A 249 6.11 5.65 11.31
C ASN A 249 4.76 5.65 10.54
N ALA A 250 3.96 4.60 10.69
CA ALA A 250 2.67 4.50 10.00
C ALA A 250 1.69 5.63 10.41
N ALA A 251 1.61 5.96 11.70
CA ALA A 251 0.72 7.02 12.18
C ALA A 251 1.11 8.39 11.60
N GLY A 252 2.40 8.73 11.55
CA GLY A 252 2.88 9.99 10.96
C GLY A 252 2.56 10.10 9.47
N ALA A 253 2.80 9.05 8.70
CA ALA A 253 2.50 9.02 7.27
C ALA A 253 0.98 9.13 6.99
N MET A 254 0.16 8.43 7.78
CA MET A 254 -1.30 8.53 7.68
C MET A 254 -1.82 9.93 8.05
N ALA A 255 -1.26 10.55 9.09
CA ALA A 255 -1.62 11.91 9.50
C ALA A 255 -1.28 12.94 8.41
N GLU A 256 -0.08 12.84 7.80
CA GLU A 256 0.32 13.67 6.66
C GLU A 256 -0.64 13.51 5.48
N ALA A 257 -0.98 12.27 5.10
CA ALA A 257 -1.91 12.00 4.01
C ALA A 257 -3.34 12.51 4.32
N ALA A 258 -3.81 12.40 5.56
CA ALA A 258 -5.09 12.93 6.00
C ALA A 258 -5.13 14.47 5.93
N GLN A 259 -4.04 15.13 6.29
CA GLN A 259 -3.89 16.58 6.15
C GLN A 259 -3.89 16.99 4.67
N LEU A 260 -3.09 16.35 3.82
CA LEU A 260 -3.04 16.62 2.39
C LEU A 260 -4.39 16.37 1.69
N PHE A 261 -5.16 15.36 2.14
CA PHE A 261 -6.53 15.18 1.69
C PHE A 261 -7.41 16.38 2.04
N THR A 262 -7.34 16.84 3.27
CA THR A 262 -8.13 18.01 3.75
C THR A 262 -7.80 19.29 2.98
N GLU A 263 -6.55 19.42 2.54
CA GLU A 263 -6.05 20.53 1.72
C GLU A 263 -6.38 20.35 0.22
N GLY A 264 -6.99 19.22 -0.18
CA GLY A 264 -7.29 18.90 -1.58
C GLY A 264 -6.04 18.54 -2.42
N ALA A 265 -4.92 18.25 -1.77
CA ALA A 265 -3.63 17.99 -2.39
C ALA A 265 -3.30 16.50 -2.55
N PHE A 266 -4.10 15.61 -1.95
CA PHE A 266 -3.91 14.16 -2.00
C PHE A 266 -5.24 13.42 -2.09
N THR A 267 -5.32 12.50 -3.03
CA THR A 267 -6.39 11.48 -3.10
C THR A 267 -5.79 10.16 -3.53
N LEU A 268 -6.34 9.06 -3.05
CA LEU A 268 -5.95 7.72 -3.45
C LEU A 268 -7.21 6.97 -3.92
N PRO A 269 -7.48 6.97 -5.23
CA PRO A 269 -8.75 6.47 -5.76
C PRO A 269 -8.94 4.98 -5.49
N VAL A 270 -10.17 4.61 -5.16
CA VAL A 270 -10.62 3.21 -5.08
C VAL A 270 -11.08 2.77 -6.47
N GLU A 271 -10.36 1.82 -7.07
CA GLU A 271 -10.74 1.26 -8.37
C GLU A 271 -11.96 0.35 -8.26
N ARG A 272 -11.98 -0.48 -7.18
CA ARG A 272 -13.05 -1.46 -6.99
C ARG A 272 -13.23 -1.82 -5.53
N THR A 273 -14.51 -2.01 -5.14
CA THR A 273 -14.91 -2.56 -3.85
C THR A 273 -15.42 -3.99 -3.99
N PHE A 274 -15.28 -4.78 -2.93
CA PHE A 274 -15.76 -6.16 -2.82
C PHE A 274 -16.44 -6.33 -1.46
N PRO A 275 -17.61 -6.97 -1.36
CA PRO A 275 -18.14 -7.34 -0.06
C PRO A 275 -17.24 -8.38 0.62
N LEU A 276 -17.33 -8.52 1.94
CA LEU A 276 -16.47 -9.41 2.75
C LEU A 276 -16.47 -10.85 2.22
N GLU A 277 -17.61 -11.33 1.74
CA GLU A 277 -17.79 -12.67 1.15
C GLU A 277 -16.95 -12.89 -0.12
N LYS A 278 -16.53 -11.80 -0.75
CA LYS A 278 -15.69 -11.83 -1.95
C LYS A 278 -14.22 -11.49 -1.69
N ALA A 279 -13.76 -11.59 -0.45
CA ALA A 279 -12.36 -11.35 -0.09
C ALA A 279 -11.36 -12.20 -0.91
N ALA A 280 -11.73 -13.43 -1.25
CA ALA A 280 -10.92 -14.29 -2.14
C ALA A 280 -10.79 -13.69 -3.56
N GLU A 281 -11.89 -13.14 -4.12
CA GLU A 281 -11.87 -12.45 -5.41
C GLU A 281 -11.03 -11.17 -5.34
N ALA A 282 -11.14 -10.41 -4.24
CA ALA A 282 -10.35 -9.20 -4.01
C ALA A 282 -8.84 -9.49 -4.00
N GLN A 283 -8.41 -10.52 -3.26
CA GLN A 283 -7.00 -10.93 -3.25
C GLN A 283 -6.54 -11.51 -4.60
N ALA A 284 -7.39 -12.29 -5.29
CA ALA A 284 -7.08 -12.78 -6.64
C ALA A 284 -6.88 -11.64 -7.64
N THR A 285 -7.71 -10.59 -7.56
CA THR A 285 -7.57 -9.38 -8.40
C THR A 285 -6.26 -8.65 -8.10
N SER A 286 -5.89 -8.52 -6.82
CA SER A 286 -4.61 -7.93 -6.42
C SER A 286 -3.40 -8.76 -6.88
N GLU A 287 -3.49 -10.08 -6.78
CA GLU A 287 -2.45 -11.03 -7.20
C GLU A 287 -2.24 -11.04 -8.72
N ALA A 288 -3.31 -10.92 -9.50
CA ALA A 288 -3.26 -10.82 -10.96
C ALA A 288 -2.58 -9.52 -11.44
N GLY A 289 -2.49 -8.51 -10.58
CA GLY A 289 -1.91 -7.21 -10.92
C GLY A 289 -2.82 -6.34 -11.79
N HIS A 290 -2.23 -5.31 -12.42
CA HIS A 290 -2.91 -4.37 -13.34
C HIS A 290 -3.97 -3.48 -12.68
N VAL A 291 -3.95 -3.36 -11.36
CA VAL A 291 -4.82 -2.47 -10.59
C VAL A 291 -4.36 -1.02 -10.76
N ALA A 292 -5.31 -0.10 -10.94
CA ALA A 292 -5.06 1.34 -10.95
C ALA A 292 -5.69 1.98 -9.70
N GLY A 293 -4.86 2.31 -8.71
CA GLY A 293 -5.33 2.78 -7.40
C GLY A 293 -5.54 1.64 -6.40
N ARG A 294 -6.67 1.64 -5.69
CA ARG A 294 -6.91 0.74 -4.55
C ARG A 294 -8.04 -0.26 -4.78
N LEU A 295 -7.89 -1.45 -4.22
CA LEU A 295 -8.95 -2.41 -3.99
C LEU A 295 -9.33 -2.39 -2.50
N VAL A 296 -10.62 -2.52 -2.21
CA VAL A 296 -11.16 -2.42 -0.85
C VAL A 296 -12.22 -3.48 -0.62
N VAL A 297 -12.19 -4.11 0.54
CA VAL A 297 -13.27 -4.99 1.04
C VAL A 297 -14.20 -4.14 1.92
N THR A 298 -15.50 -4.17 1.64
CA THR A 298 -16.53 -3.52 2.47
C THR A 298 -17.09 -4.52 3.47
N VAL A 299 -17.32 -4.04 4.68
CA VAL A 299 -17.90 -4.80 5.78
C VAL A 299 -19.25 -4.16 6.13
N PRO A 300 -20.34 -4.93 6.29
CA PRO A 300 -21.69 -4.42 6.54
C PRO A 300 -21.85 -3.53 7.76
#